data_f52fa9c7f628dc5954439223de96b779
#
_entry.id   f52fa9c7f628dc5954439223de96b779
#
_cell.length_a   1.000
_cell.length_b   1.000
_cell.length_c   1.000
_cell.angle_alpha   90.00
_cell.angle_beta   90.00
_cell.angle_gamma   90.00
#
_symmetry.space_group_name_H-M   'P 1'
#
loop_
_entity.id
_entity.type
_entity.pdbx_description
1 polymer ?
#
loop_
_entity_poly.entity_id
_entity_poly.type
_entity_poly.pdbx_seq_one_letter_code
_entity_poly.pdbx_strand_id
1 'polypeptide(L)'
;KKDFLEFINKYKIPCLFTWNAMDLLPYKHYLNMGRPGVVASRSSNFTVQNSDLLISVGSSLDNIITAFNPLGFAREAKKIIVDIDVNEIKNNLMEVDIPVVSDAKKFFKEINRADVSKKTYLTWLEKCKDWKLRYGINQNQDENNSLNINHYELVNTLSEIIPKHSLITTGSSGLAIEIFYTSFKNKVNQRIFLTSGIGAMGYGISSAIGACIGIGKKRTICIESDGSIM
;
A
#
# COMPACT_ATOMS: atom_id res chain seq x y z
N LYS A 1 -10.70 -1.02 10.95
CA LYS A 1 -10.97 -1.52 9.59
C LYS A 1 -12.44 -1.30 9.19
N LYS A 2 -13.43 -1.64 10.05
CA LYS A 2 -14.86 -1.48 9.73
C LYS A 2 -15.20 -0.04 9.35
N ASP A 3 -14.87 0.93 10.20
CA ASP A 3 -15.21 2.35 9.98
C ASP A 3 -14.52 2.92 8.71
N PHE A 4 -13.28 2.48 8.42
CA PHE A 4 -12.58 2.79 7.17
C PHE A 4 -13.35 2.27 5.94
N LEU A 5 -13.77 1.00 5.96
CA LEU A 5 -14.54 0.41 4.86
C LEU A 5 -15.88 1.11 4.65
N GLU A 6 -16.55 1.49 5.72
CA GLU A 6 -17.78 2.28 5.68
C GLU A 6 -17.55 3.61 4.98
N PHE A 7 -16.52 4.36 5.39
CA PHE A 7 -16.16 5.65 4.81
C PHE A 7 -15.91 5.57 3.30
N ILE A 8 -14.98 4.70 2.88
CA ILE A 8 -14.61 4.61 1.46
C ILE A 8 -15.75 4.12 0.57
N ASN A 9 -16.61 3.23 1.09
CA ASN A 9 -17.77 2.73 0.35
C ASN A 9 -18.89 3.76 0.28
N LYS A 10 -19.08 4.58 1.33
CA LYS A 10 -20.08 5.67 1.36
C LYS A 10 -19.80 6.70 0.27
N TYR A 11 -18.53 7.09 0.11
CA TYR A 11 -18.14 8.16 -0.82
C TYR A 11 -17.53 7.65 -2.14
N LYS A 12 -17.28 6.33 -2.29
CA LYS A 12 -16.64 5.73 -3.46
C LYS A 12 -15.25 6.31 -3.75
N ILE A 13 -14.46 6.48 -2.69
CA ILE A 13 -13.13 7.10 -2.77
C ILE A 13 -12.09 6.08 -3.25
N PRO A 14 -11.32 6.37 -4.30
CA PRO A 14 -10.15 5.57 -4.68
C PRO A 14 -9.11 5.56 -3.55
N CYS A 15 -8.58 4.39 -3.22
CA CYS A 15 -7.65 4.22 -2.11
C CYS A 15 -6.29 3.75 -2.60
N LEU A 16 -5.24 4.33 -2.04
CA LEU A 16 -3.86 3.92 -2.17
C LEU A 16 -3.34 3.47 -0.82
N PHE A 17 -2.39 2.54 -0.81
CA PHE A 17 -1.87 1.95 0.42
C PHE A 17 -0.35 2.02 0.45
N THR A 18 0.22 2.47 1.55
CA THR A 18 1.63 2.25 1.82
C THR A 18 1.90 0.77 2.10
N TRP A 19 3.16 0.35 2.06
CA TRP A 19 3.51 -1.07 2.07
C TRP A 19 2.90 -1.87 3.22
N ASN A 20 3.03 -1.38 4.46
CA ASN A 20 2.49 -2.06 5.64
C ASN A 20 0.95 -2.00 5.77
N ALA A 21 0.30 -1.21 4.91
CA ALA A 21 -1.15 -1.09 4.84
C ALA A 21 -1.78 -1.83 3.65
N MET A 22 -0.97 -2.48 2.79
CA MET A 22 -1.44 -3.09 1.54
C MET A 22 -2.53 -4.14 1.73
N ASP A 23 -2.57 -4.78 2.89
CA ASP A 23 -3.53 -5.83 3.22
C ASP A 23 -4.85 -5.34 3.82
N LEU A 24 -5.03 -4.02 3.94
CA LEU A 24 -6.30 -3.42 4.38
C LEU A 24 -7.43 -3.70 3.39
N LEU A 25 -7.14 -3.64 2.08
CA LEU A 25 -8.05 -4.04 1.01
C LEU A 25 -7.40 -5.10 0.10
N PRO A 26 -8.16 -6.10 -0.36
CA PRO A 26 -7.68 -6.99 -1.40
C PRO A 26 -7.32 -6.21 -2.67
N TYR A 27 -6.32 -6.69 -3.41
CA TYR A 27 -5.90 -6.06 -4.67
C TYR A 27 -7.05 -5.90 -5.69
N LYS A 28 -7.96 -6.89 -5.74
CA LYS A 28 -9.12 -6.89 -6.65
C LYS A 28 -10.29 -6.04 -6.15
N HIS A 29 -10.20 -5.41 -4.98
CA HIS A 29 -11.26 -4.52 -4.51
C HIS A 29 -11.37 -3.30 -5.44
N TYR A 30 -12.59 -2.92 -5.82
CA TYR A 30 -12.83 -1.90 -6.85
C TYR A 30 -12.36 -0.49 -6.49
N LEU A 31 -12.12 -0.21 -5.20
CA LEU A 31 -11.55 1.06 -4.71
C LEU A 31 -10.03 0.98 -4.49
N ASN A 32 -9.40 -0.18 -4.64
CA ASN A 32 -7.96 -0.32 -4.44
C ASN A 32 -7.22 0.11 -5.72
N MET A 33 -6.51 1.24 -5.68
CA MET A 33 -5.73 1.76 -6.80
C MET A 33 -4.23 1.41 -6.68
N GLY A 34 -3.86 0.59 -5.74
CA GLY A 34 -2.48 0.10 -5.58
C GLY A 34 -1.68 0.85 -4.53
N ARG A 35 -0.39 0.95 -4.76
CA ARG A 35 0.60 1.49 -3.83
C ARG A 35 1.39 2.60 -4.53
N PRO A 36 1.43 3.82 -3.99
CA PRO A 36 2.17 4.94 -4.57
C PRO A 36 3.64 4.92 -4.12
N GLY A 37 4.49 5.64 -4.81
CA GLY A 37 5.88 5.85 -4.41
C GLY A 37 6.89 5.63 -5.53
N VAL A 38 8.16 5.49 -5.15
CA VAL A 38 9.27 5.17 -6.07
C VAL A 38 9.08 3.77 -6.66
N VAL A 39 8.75 2.80 -5.79
CA VAL A 39 8.50 1.41 -6.14
C VAL A 39 6.99 1.20 -6.25
N ALA A 40 6.43 1.56 -7.40
CA ALA A 40 4.99 1.65 -7.60
C ALA A 40 4.58 1.42 -9.06
N SER A 41 3.30 1.12 -9.27
CA SER A 41 2.77 1.21 -10.63
C SER A 41 2.58 2.67 -11.06
N ARG A 42 2.74 2.95 -12.35
CA ARG A 42 2.46 4.29 -12.90
C ARG A 42 1.03 4.75 -12.59
N SER A 43 0.07 3.83 -12.64
CA SER A 43 -1.34 4.10 -12.34
C SER A 43 -1.57 4.57 -10.90
N SER A 44 -0.86 4.01 -9.93
CA SER A 44 -0.95 4.43 -8.53
C SER A 44 -0.42 5.85 -8.35
N ASN A 45 0.72 6.17 -8.99
CA ASN A 45 1.28 7.51 -8.97
C ASN A 45 0.39 8.52 -9.72
N PHE A 46 -0.22 8.14 -10.84
CA PHE A 46 -1.20 9.00 -11.54
C PHE A 46 -2.41 9.31 -10.65
N THR A 47 -2.89 8.33 -9.89
CA THR A 47 -4.01 8.52 -8.96
C THR A 47 -3.68 9.55 -7.89
N VAL A 48 -2.49 9.50 -7.27
CA VAL A 48 -2.12 10.47 -6.24
C VAL A 48 -1.80 11.85 -6.83
N GLN A 49 -1.07 11.88 -7.94
CA GLN A 49 -0.57 13.15 -8.53
C GLN A 49 -1.65 14.01 -9.20
N ASN A 50 -2.77 13.42 -9.58
CA ASN A 50 -3.87 14.13 -10.23
C ASN A 50 -5.09 14.30 -9.32
N SER A 51 -4.95 14.03 -8.01
CA SER A 51 -6.02 14.30 -7.05
C SER A 51 -6.09 15.80 -6.71
N ASP A 52 -7.30 16.28 -6.45
CA ASP A 52 -7.58 17.62 -5.92
C ASP A 52 -7.71 17.64 -4.39
N LEU A 53 -7.88 16.46 -3.80
CA LEU A 53 -7.91 16.23 -2.35
C LEU A 53 -7.17 14.96 -2.01
N LEU A 54 -6.20 15.06 -1.11
CA LEU A 54 -5.48 13.94 -0.51
C LEU A 54 -5.83 13.83 0.97
N ILE A 55 -6.35 12.69 1.39
CA ILE A 55 -6.55 12.37 2.80
C ILE A 55 -5.56 11.26 3.17
N SER A 56 -4.50 11.61 3.88
CA SER A 56 -3.53 10.65 4.42
C SER A 56 -3.86 10.31 5.86
N VAL A 57 -3.94 9.03 6.19
CA VAL A 57 -4.31 8.58 7.53
C VAL A 57 -3.30 7.55 8.05
N GLY A 58 -2.56 7.91 9.10
CA GLY A 58 -1.56 7.05 9.74
C GLY A 58 -0.43 6.65 8.79
N SER A 59 0.04 7.59 7.96
CA SER A 59 1.13 7.38 7.02
C SER A 59 2.12 8.54 7.12
N SER A 60 3.37 8.22 7.43
CA SER A 60 4.45 9.21 7.55
C SER A 60 4.77 9.92 6.24
N LEU A 61 4.31 9.41 5.08
CA LEU A 61 4.60 9.96 3.75
C LEU A 61 6.09 10.18 3.53
N ASP A 62 6.87 9.16 3.86
CA ASP A 62 8.32 9.16 3.78
C ASP A 62 8.86 9.35 2.35
N ASN A 63 10.17 9.42 2.22
CA ASN A 63 10.84 9.64 0.93
C ASN A 63 10.52 8.58 -0.12
N ILE A 64 10.25 7.34 0.28
CA ILE A 64 9.90 6.26 -0.65
C ILE A 64 8.50 6.49 -1.22
N ILE A 65 7.57 6.98 -0.41
CA ILE A 65 6.20 7.28 -0.84
C ILE A 65 6.15 8.57 -1.67
N THR A 66 6.90 9.60 -1.25
CA THR A 66 6.93 10.90 -1.93
C THR A 66 7.91 10.95 -3.12
N ALA A 67 8.58 9.83 -3.42
CA ALA A 67 9.60 9.73 -4.46
C ALA A 67 10.73 10.76 -4.30
N PHE A 68 11.18 10.99 -3.06
CA PHE A 68 12.20 11.99 -2.68
C PHE A 68 11.86 13.42 -3.11
N ASN A 69 10.60 13.68 -3.45
CA ASN A 69 10.10 15.00 -3.84
C ASN A 69 8.79 15.34 -3.11
N PRO A 70 8.83 15.60 -1.80
CA PRO A 70 7.64 15.89 -1.01
C PRO A 70 6.89 17.14 -1.49
N LEU A 71 7.58 18.16 -1.98
CA LEU A 71 6.95 19.38 -2.50
C LEU A 71 6.18 19.14 -3.80
N GLY A 72 6.63 18.18 -4.61
CA GLY A 72 5.95 17.77 -5.83
C GLY A 72 4.87 16.70 -5.63
N PHE A 73 4.72 16.16 -4.42
CA PHE A 73 3.77 15.08 -4.14
C PHE A 73 2.35 15.62 -4.00
N ALA A 74 1.43 15.12 -4.85
CA ALA A 74 0.04 15.61 -4.90
C ALA A 74 -0.04 17.15 -4.91
N ARG A 75 0.76 17.80 -5.76
CA ARG A 75 1.03 19.24 -5.73
C ARG A 75 -0.22 20.13 -5.84
N GLU A 76 -1.25 19.68 -6.57
CA GLU A 76 -2.49 20.43 -6.77
C GLU A 76 -3.57 20.07 -5.72
N ALA A 77 -3.32 19.05 -4.89
CA ALA A 77 -4.28 18.58 -3.93
C ALA A 77 -4.25 19.39 -2.63
N LYS A 78 -5.43 19.69 -2.09
CA LYS A 78 -5.55 20.01 -0.67
C LYS A 78 -5.23 18.76 0.15
N LYS A 79 -4.41 18.91 1.18
CA LYS A 79 -3.86 17.80 1.97
C LYS A 79 -4.41 17.80 3.40
N ILE A 80 -5.19 16.78 3.70
CA ILE A 80 -5.63 16.47 5.06
C ILE A 80 -4.71 15.36 5.58
N ILE A 81 -3.91 15.66 6.60
CA ILE A 81 -2.99 14.69 7.20
C ILE A 81 -3.50 14.34 8.59
N VAL A 82 -3.80 13.06 8.77
CA VAL A 82 -4.30 12.51 10.03
C VAL A 82 -3.26 11.59 10.60
N ASP A 83 -2.72 11.94 11.76
CA ASP A 83 -1.79 11.08 12.48
C ASP A 83 -2.01 11.19 13.99
N ILE A 84 -1.62 10.15 14.74
CA ILE A 84 -1.67 10.15 16.20
C ILE A 84 -0.50 10.93 16.78
N ASP A 85 0.63 10.98 16.07
CA ASP A 85 1.80 11.74 16.45
C ASP A 85 1.78 13.12 15.80
N VAL A 86 1.70 14.16 16.62
CA VAL A 86 1.76 15.55 16.14
C VAL A 86 3.06 15.88 15.42
N ASN A 87 4.16 15.20 15.75
CA ASN A 87 5.45 15.46 15.11
C ASN A 87 5.51 14.94 13.68
N GLU A 88 4.82 13.83 13.36
CA GLU A 88 4.67 13.35 11.99
C GLU A 88 3.99 14.41 11.09
N ILE A 89 3.04 15.14 11.64
CA ILE A 89 2.35 16.22 10.91
C ILE A 89 3.24 17.47 10.81
N LYS A 90 3.85 17.90 11.92
CA LYS A 90 4.66 19.13 11.97
C LYS A 90 5.95 19.05 11.16
N ASN A 91 6.59 17.88 11.15
CA ASN A 91 7.86 17.65 10.45
C ASN A 91 7.67 17.25 8.98
N ASN A 92 6.43 17.21 8.50
CA ASN A 92 6.14 16.91 7.12
C ASN A 92 6.73 18.01 6.22
N LEU A 93 7.48 17.62 5.19
CA LEU A 93 8.14 18.56 4.27
C LEU A 93 7.20 19.13 3.22
N MET A 94 5.98 18.61 3.09
CA MET A 94 4.96 19.15 2.20
C MET A 94 4.02 20.10 2.94
N GLU A 95 3.37 20.99 2.21
CA GLU A 95 2.31 21.83 2.76
C GLU A 95 1.12 20.99 3.22
N VAL A 96 0.66 21.19 4.44
CA VAL A 96 -0.48 20.49 5.05
C VAL A 96 -1.60 21.51 5.26
N ASP A 97 -2.69 21.40 4.49
CA ASP A 97 -3.82 22.33 4.60
C ASP A 97 -4.64 22.08 5.87
N ILE A 98 -4.89 20.84 6.21
CA ILE A 98 -5.69 20.46 7.38
C ILE A 98 -4.94 19.39 8.20
N PRO A 99 -4.24 19.79 9.27
CA PRO A 99 -3.64 18.86 10.21
C PRO A 99 -4.69 18.31 11.19
N VAL A 100 -4.72 16.98 11.38
CA VAL A 100 -5.65 16.32 12.30
C VAL A 100 -4.88 15.38 13.22
N VAL A 101 -4.67 15.77 14.46
CA VAL A 101 -4.05 14.88 15.47
C VAL A 101 -5.11 13.95 16.03
N SER A 102 -5.11 12.70 15.56
CA SER A 102 -6.13 11.72 15.96
C SER A 102 -5.69 10.28 15.68
N ASP A 103 -6.16 9.38 16.53
CA ASP A 103 -6.16 7.94 16.20
C ASP A 103 -7.03 7.68 14.96
N ALA A 104 -6.52 6.86 14.03
CA ALA A 104 -7.19 6.57 12.75
C ALA A 104 -8.60 5.98 12.92
N LYS A 105 -8.82 5.12 13.92
CA LYS A 105 -10.15 4.54 14.19
C LYS A 105 -11.11 5.63 14.67
N LYS A 106 -10.65 6.52 15.55
CA LYS A 106 -11.44 7.66 16.05
C LYS A 106 -11.80 8.60 14.90
N PHE A 107 -10.84 8.95 14.06
CA PHE A 107 -11.06 9.79 12.87
C PHE A 107 -12.14 9.19 11.96
N PHE A 108 -12.03 7.92 11.55
CA PHE A 108 -13.03 7.30 10.67
C PHE A 108 -14.41 7.19 11.33
N LYS A 109 -14.45 6.97 12.64
CA LYS A 109 -15.72 6.93 13.38
C LYS A 109 -16.43 8.28 13.36
N GLU A 110 -15.70 9.37 13.60
CA GLU A 110 -16.29 10.71 13.66
C GLU A 110 -16.68 11.22 12.26
N ILE A 111 -15.84 11.01 11.25
CA ILE A 111 -16.17 11.45 9.89
C ILE A 111 -17.36 10.68 9.27
N ASN A 112 -17.59 9.43 9.68
CA ASN A 112 -18.78 8.67 9.28
C ASN A 112 -20.07 9.21 9.89
N ARG A 113 -19.98 9.86 11.08
CA ARG A 113 -21.12 10.49 11.76
C ARG A 113 -21.45 11.86 11.19
N ALA A 114 -20.47 12.52 10.57
CA ALA A 114 -20.68 13.81 9.98
C ALA A 114 -21.71 13.72 8.84
N ASP A 115 -22.71 14.59 8.88
CA ASP A 115 -23.69 14.74 7.82
C ASP A 115 -23.10 15.55 6.66
N VAL A 116 -22.17 14.94 5.96
CA VAL A 116 -21.59 15.51 4.75
C VAL A 116 -22.46 15.14 3.58
N SER A 117 -22.71 16.07 2.66
CA SER A 117 -23.51 15.80 1.45
C SER A 117 -23.08 14.49 0.78
N LYS A 118 -24.03 13.66 0.35
CA LYS A 118 -23.80 12.34 -0.26
C LYS A 118 -23.17 12.43 -1.65
N LYS A 119 -22.19 13.30 -1.83
CA LYS A 119 -21.45 13.43 -3.08
C LYS A 119 -20.57 12.19 -3.27
N THR A 120 -20.73 11.50 -4.36
CA THR A 120 -19.88 10.38 -4.76
C THR A 120 -18.89 10.83 -5.82
N TYR A 121 -17.71 10.24 -5.81
CA TYR A 121 -16.62 10.58 -6.74
C TYR A 121 -16.49 9.55 -7.86
N LEU A 122 -17.62 9.17 -8.47
CA LEU A 122 -17.67 8.09 -9.45
C LEU A 122 -16.84 8.37 -10.70
N THR A 123 -16.92 9.58 -11.25
CA THR A 123 -16.13 9.96 -12.44
C THR A 123 -14.64 9.86 -12.18
N TRP A 124 -14.19 10.30 -11.00
CA TRP A 124 -12.80 10.17 -10.59
C TRP A 124 -12.40 8.71 -10.41
N LEU A 125 -13.26 7.93 -9.76
CA LEU A 125 -13.03 6.50 -9.58
C LEU A 125 -12.87 5.77 -10.92
N GLU A 126 -13.73 6.03 -11.89
CA GLU A 126 -13.64 5.42 -13.23
C GLU A 126 -12.34 5.81 -13.94
N LYS A 127 -11.90 7.07 -13.82
CA LYS A 127 -10.61 7.52 -14.33
C LYS A 127 -9.44 6.75 -13.70
N CYS A 128 -9.44 6.57 -12.39
CA CYS A 128 -8.41 5.81 -11.69
C CYS A 128 -8.39 4.33 -12.09
N LYS A 129 -9.57 3.73 -12.30
CA LYS A 129 -9.68 2.36 -12.81
C LYS A 129 -9.14 2.23 -14.24
N ASP A 130 -9.44 3.17 -15.11
CA ASP A 130 -8.90 3.19 -16.47
C ASP A 130 -7.37 3.27 -16.43
N TRP A 131 -6.80 4.13 -15.61
CA TRP A 131 -5.34 4.15 -15.42
C TRP A 131 -4.80 2.84 -14.86
N LYS A 132 -5.50 2.22 -13.90
CA LYS A 132 -5.08 0.93 -13.35
C LYS A 132 -5.07 -0.17 -14.42
N LEU A 133 -6.02 -0.13 -15.35
CA LEU A 133 -6.07 -1.06 -16.48
C LEU A 133 -4.94 -0.82 -17.49
N ARG A 134 -4.69 0.43 -17.85
CA ARG A 134 -3.71 0.78 -18.92
C ARG A 134 -2.27 0.83 -18.42
N TYR A 135 -2.04 1.29 -17.20
CA TYR A 135 -0.72 1.59 -16.65
C TYR A 135 -0.42 0.85 -15.34
N GLY A 136 -1.23 -0.14 -15.01
CA GLY A 136 -0.92 -1.11 -13.98
C GLY A 136 0.33 -1.91 -14.38
N ILE A 137 0.76 -2.78 -13.48
CA ILE A 137 1.85 -3.69 -13.80
C ILE A 137 1.32 -4.74 -14.75
N ASN A 138 1.47 -4.44 -16.05
CA ASN A 138 1.28 -5.43 -17.11
C ASN A 138 2.59 -6.20 -17.22
N GLN A 139 2.52 -7.46 -17.01
CA GLN A 139 3.59 -8.36 -17.36
C GLN A 139 3.56 -8.47 -18.89
N ASN A 140 4.43 -7.73 -19.55
CA ASN A 140 4.84 -8.14 -20.86
C ASN A 140 5.53 -9.48 -20.63
N GLN A 141 4.86 -10.54 -20.99
CA GLN A 141 5.48 -11.83 -21.21
C GLN A 141 6.43 -11.59 -22.38
N ASP A 142 7.67 -11.24 -22.06
CA ASP A 142 8.74 -11.45 -23.00
C ASP A 142 8.80 -12.96 -23.19
N GLU A 143 8.25 -13.43 -24.31
CA GLU A 143 8.31 -14.83 -24.76
C GLU A 143 9.76 -15.26 -25.09
N ASN A 144 10.72 -14.53 -24.57
CA ASN A 144 12.11 -14.91 -24.67
C ASN A 144 12.33 -16.17 -23.85
N ASN A 145 12.67 -17.25 -24.53
CA ASN A 145 13.18 -18.52 -24.03
C ASN A 145 14.45 -18.36 -23.15
N SER A 146 14.40 -17.49 -22.15
CA SER A 146 15.48 -17.35 -21.21
C SER A 146 15.35 -18.44 -20.14
N LEU A 147 16.45 -19.09 -19.81
CA LEU A 147 16.56 -20.02 -18.67
C LEU A 147 16.33 -19.33 -17.33
N ASN A 148 16.18 -18.00 -17.32
CA ASN A 148 16.01 -17.18 -16.14
C ASN A 148 14.53 -16.91 -15.85
N ILE A 149 14.14 -17.02 -14.57
CA ILE A 149 12.79 -16.71 -14.12
C ILE A 149 12.65 -15.18 -13.99
N ASN A 150 11.64 -14.62 -14.66
CA ASN A 150 11.29 -13.21 -14.48
C ASN A 150 10.68 -13.01 -13.08
N HIS A 151 11.23 -12.08 -12.31
CA HIS A 151 10.80 -11.81 -10.94
C HIS A 151 9.32 -11.37 -10.84
N TYR A 152 8.81 -10.62 -11.82
CA TYR A 152 7.40 -10.22 -11.86
C TYR A 152 6.49 -11.42 -12.09
N GLU A 153 6.90 -12.35 -12.95
CA GLU A 153 6.18 -13.59 -13.19
C GLU A 153 6.15 -14.47 -11.93
N LEU A 154 7.29 -14.60 -11.25
CA LEU A 154 7.37 -15.29 -9.96
C LEU A 154 6.39 -14.71 -8.96
N VAL A 155 6.38 -13.38 -8.75
CA VAL A 155 5.47 -12.74 -7.80
C VAL A 155 4.01 -12.87 -8.22
N ASN A 156 3.72 -12.87 -9.52
CA ASN A 156 2.37 -13.11 -10.02
C ASN A 156 1.91 -14.53 -9.70
N THR A 157 2.74 -15.53 -9.96
CA THR A 157 2.48 -16.93 -9.61
C THR A 157 2.28 -17.08 -8.09
N LEU A 158 3.12 -16.45 -7.26
CA LEU A 158 2.94 -16.43 -5.83
C LEU A 158 1.59 -15.80 -5.43
N SER A 159 1.16 -14.74 -6.12
CA SER A 159 -0.15 -14.14 -5.90
C SER A 159 -1.30 -15.11 -6.17
N GLU A 160 -1.13 -16.03 -7.11
CA GLU A 160 -2.13 -17.04 -7.46
C GLU A 160 -2.15 -18.20 -6.47
N ILE A 161 -0.97 -18.75 -6.13
CA ILE A 161 -0.87 -19.97 -5.32
C ILE A 161 -0.97 -19.73 -3.82
N ILE A 162 -0.53 -18.56 -3.30
CA ILE A 162 -0.61 -18.29 -1.85
C ILE A 162 -2.07 -18.19 -1.43
N PRO A 163 -2.53 -19.01 -0.46
CA PRO A 163 -3.94 -19.03 -0.06
C PRO A 163 -4.40 -17.74 0.60
N LYS A 164 -5.72 -17.54 0.66
CA LYS A 164 -6.36 -16.59 1.57
C LYS A 164 -5.97 -16.93 3.02
N HIS A 165 -6.05 -15.94 3.91
CA HIS A 165 -5.70 -16.10 5.34
C HIS A 165 -4.24 -16.45 5.62
N SER A 166 -3.34 -16.31 4.65
CA SER A 166 -1.91 -16.51 4.85
C SER A 166 -1.28 -15.34 5.59
N LEU A 167 -0.29 -15.64 6.41
CA LEU A 167 0.62 -14.67 6.99
C LEU A 167 1.91 -14.67 6.16
N ILE A 168 2.30 -13.49 5.67
CA ILE A 168 3.44 -13.30 4.78
C ILE A 168 4.35 -12.24 5.39
N THR A 169 5.60 -12.54 5.54
CA THR A 169 6.63 -11.58 5.93
C THR A 169 7.63 -11.43 4.79
N THR A 170 8.20 -10.26 4.65
CA THR A 170 9.25 -10.05 3.65
C THR A 170 10.48 -9.48 4.31
N GLY A 171 11.61 -9.76 3.71
CA GLY A 171 12.87 -9.09 4.03
C GLY A 171 13.00 -7.73 3.37
N SER A 172 14.22 -7.31 3.13
CA SER A 172 14.55 -5.95 2.70
C SER A 172 15.32 -5.87 1.37
N SER A 173 15.30 -6.92 0.58
CA SER A 173 16.00 -6.97 -0.72
C SER A 173 15.10 -6.60 -1.91
N GLY A 174 15.69 -6.37 -3.09
CA GLY A 174 15.01 -5.98 -4.30
C GLY A 174 13.80 -6.84 -4.66
N LEU A 175 13.92 -8.18 -4.68
CA LEU A 175 12.78 -9.08 -4.92
C LEU A 175 11.73 -8.99 -3.80
N ALA A 176 12.18 -9.01 -2.56
CA ALA A 176 11.31 -9.05 -1.38
C ALA A 176 10.59 -7.72 -1.12
N ILE A 177 11.14 -6.60 -1.61
CA ILE A 177 10.50 -5.29 -1.48
C ILE A 177 10.01 -4.77 -2.83
N GLU A 178 10.93 -4.48 -3.74
CA GLU A 178 10.60 -3.73 -4.94
C GLU A 178 9.61 -4.47 -5.82
N ILE A 179 9.90 -5.70 -6.16
CA ILE A 179 9.06 -6.48 -7.05
C ILE A 179 7.80 -6.98 -6.33
N PHE A 180 7.96 -7.48 -5.10
CA PHE A 180 6.82 -8.00 -4.34
C PHE A 180 5.80 -6.91 -4.03
N TYR A 181 6.22 -5.78 -3.41
CA TYR A 181 5.29 -4.71 -3.04
C TYR A 181 4.73 -3.95 -4.25
N THR A 182 5.41 -4.00 -5.40
CA THR A 182 4.86 -3.46 -6.64
C THR A 182 3.80 -4.39 -7.23
N SER A 183 4.04 -5.70 -7.27
CA SER A 183 3.30 -6.63 -8.13
C SER A 183 2.36 -7.57 -7.40
N PHE A 184 2.59 -7.86 -6.12
CA PHE A 184 1.81 -8.85 -5.40
C PHE A 184 0.33 -8.46 -5.29
N LYS A 185 -0.55 -9.36 -5.72
CA LYS A 185 -2.00 -9.20 -5.74
C LYS A 185 -2.60 -9.86 -4.50
N ASN A 186 -2.55 -9.17 -3.38
CA ASN A 186 -3.02 -9.69 -2.10
C ASN A 186 -4.51 -10.08 -2.12
N LYS A 187 -4.82 -11.17 -1.42
CA LYS A 187 -6.17 -11.72 -1.26
C LYS A 187 -6.81 -11.30 0.07
N VAL A 188 -8.10 -11.60 0.19
CA VAL A 188 -8.85 -11.36 1.44
C VAL A 188 -8.19 -12.04 2.63
N ASN A 189 -8.08 -11.29 3.73
CA ASN A 189 -7.56 -11.77 5.01
C ASN A 189 -6.12 -12.30 4.99
N GLN A 190 -5.34 -11.98 3.98
CA GLN A 190 -3.89 -12.11 4.10
C GLN A 190 -3.37 -11.01 5.02
N ARG A 191 -2.38 -11.34 5.85
CA ARG A 191 -1.61 -10.37 6.64
C ARG A 191 -0.20 -10.30 6.07
N ILE A 192 0.24 -9.11 5.70
CA ILE A 192 1.51 -8.89 5.03
C ILE A 192 2.25 -7.78 5.75
N PHE A 193 3.51 -7.99 6.11
CA PHE A 193 4.32 -6.95 6.72
C PHE A 193 5.82 -7.13 6.48
N LEU A 194 6.54 -6.02 6.60
CA LEU A 194 7.99 -5.93 6.48
C LEU A 194 8.55 -4.95 7.52
N THR A 195 9.86 -4.90 7.63
CA THR A 195 10.53 -3.74 8.24
C THR A 195 10.61 -2.62 7.21
N SER A 196 9.95 -1.50 7.45
CA SER A 196 9.90 -0.38 6.51
C SER A 196 10.90 0.73 6.80
N GLY A 197 11.57 0.71 7.94
CA GLY A 197 12.47 1.79 8.35
C GLY A 197 13.94 1.55 7.97
N ILE A 198 14.55 0.54 8.56
CA ILE A 198 16.00 0.32 8.49
C ILE A 198 16.40 -0.64 7.37
N GLY A 199 15.51 -1.56 6.97
CA GLY A 199 15.80 -2.55 5.93
C GLY A 199 16.92 -3.53 6.33
N ALA A 200 16.93 -3.97 7.58
CA ALA A 200 17.99 -4.85 8.08
C ALA A 200 17.96 -6.22 7.42
N MET A 201 19.13 -6.70 6.95
CA MET A 201 19.30 -8.08 6.51
C MET A 201 19.04 -9.05 7.66
N GLY A 202 18.48 -10.23 7.38
CA GLY A 202 18.11 -11.24 8.39
C GLY A 202 16.75 -10.98 9.07
N TYR A 203 16.14 -9.82 8.86
CA TYR A 203 14.84 -9.50 9.47
C TYR A 203 13.72 -10.43 8.99
N GLY A 204 13.66 -10.73 7.70
CA GLY A 204 12.56 -11.51 7.11
C GLY A 204 12.35 -12.86 7.79
N ILE A 205 13.42 -13.61 7.99
CA ILE A 205 13.38 -14.93 8.66
C ILE A 205 12.98 -14.79 10.12
N SER A 206 13.65 -13.87 10.84
CA SER A 206 13.35 -13.64 12.26
C SER A 206 11.90 -13.22 12.47
N SER A 207 11.37 -12.36 11.61
CA SER A 207 9.96 -11.94 11.64
C SER A 207 9.01 -13.08 11.29
N ALA A 208 9.37 -13.96 10.35
CA ALA A 208 8.58 -15.14 10.00
C ALA A 208 8.47 -16.13 11.16
N ILE A 209 9.59 -16.36 11.86
CA ILE A 209 9.61 -17.21 13.05
C ILE A 209 8.71 -16.63 14.15
N GLY A 210 8.90 -15.34 14.47
CA GLY A 210 8.09 -14.63 15.46
C GLY A 210 6.60 -14.64 15.10
N ALA A 211 6.28 -14.36 13.84
CA ALA A 211 4.92 -14.39 13.33
C ALA A 211 4.29 -15.80 13.42
N CYS A 212 5.03 -16.83 13.05
CA CYS A 212 4.60 -18.23 13.13
C CYS A 212 4.24 -18.62 14.58
N ILE A 213 5.09 -18.24 15.53
CA ILE A 213 4.85 -18.48 16.97
C ILE A 213 3.61 -17.70 17.43
N GLY A 214 3.52 -16.43 17.07
CA GLY A 214 2.43 -15.52 17.47
C GLY A 214 1.04 -15.96 17.00
N ILE A 215 0.95 -16.70 15.89
CA ILE A 215 -0.32 -17.26 15.39
C ILE A 215 -0.54 -18.73 15.76
N GLY A 216 0.16 -19.24 16.76
CA GLY A 216 0.02 -20.61 17.24
C GLY A 216 0.66 -21.66 16.35
N LYS A 217 1.87 -21.39 15.86
CA LYS A 217 2.69 -22.28 15.02
C LYS A 217 2.02 -22.68 13.70
N LYS A 218 1.27 -21.76 13.10
CA LYS A 218 0.69 -21.97 11.76
C LYS A 218 1.71 -21.60 10.69
N ARG A 219 1.52 -22.18 9.50
CA ARG A 219 2.39 -21.89 8.35
C ARG A 219 2.44 -20.40 8.08
N THR A 220 3.64 -19.87 8.07
CA THR A 220 3.98 -18.51 7.67
C THR A 220 4.86 -18.56 6.41
N ILE A 221 4.68 -17.62 5.52
CA ILE A 221 5.46 -17.51 4.29
C ILE A 221 6.45 -16.38 4.47
N CYS A 222 7.73 -16.67 4.22
CA CYS A 222 8.79 -15.68 4.20
C CYS A 222 9.27 -15.48 2.77
N ILE A 223 9.40 -14.23 2.34
CA ILE A 223 10.00 -13.88 1.05
C ILE A 223 11.26 -13.08 1.37
N GLU A 224 12.40 -13.67 1.08
CA GLU A 224 13.70 -13.13 1.47
C GLU A 224 14.72 -13.37 0.36
N SER A 225 15.83 -12.66 0.41
CA SER A 225 16.96 -12.86 -0.48
C SER A 225 18.02 -13.78 0.14
N ASP A 226 18.90 -14.29 -0.72
CA ASP A 226 20.02 -15.13 -0.35
C ASP A 226 20.96 -14.46 0.68
N GLY A 227 21.34 -13.21 0.45
CA GLY A 227 22.18 -12.45 1.36
C GLY A 227 21.55 -12.12 2.71
N SER A 228 20.23 -12.18 2.81
CA SER A 228 19.52 -11.96 4.07
C SER A 228 19.24 -13.26 4.85
N ILE A 229 19.44 -14.41 4.24
CA ILE A 229 19.24 -15.71 4.87
C ILE A 229 20.47 -16.12 5.72
N MET A 230 21.64 -15.63 5.35
CA MET A 230 22.90 -15.88 6.05
C MET A 230 23.07 -14.98 7.27
#